data_1341c3799c9ebed0dd455617b55f5694
#
_entry.id   1341c3799c9ebed0dd455617b55f5694
#
_cell.length_a   1.000
_cell.length_b   1.000
_cell.length_c   1.000
_cell.angle_alpha   90.00
_cell.angle_beta   90.00
_cell.angle_gamma   90.00
#
_symmetry.space_group_name_H-M   'P 1'
#
loop_
_entity.id
_entity.type
_entity.pdbx_description
1 polymer ?
#
loop_
_entity_poly.entity_id
_entity_poly.type
_entity_poly.pdbx_seq_one_letter_code
_entity_poly.pdbx_strand_id
1 'polypeptide(L)'
;SVNAYRGSNRDINKIRENLNVNYILDCEMAVAGKNVTAIVEFINAGNSQTVWSETYEDNVDSIFNIKTDITTKIAQSVGVKVETETAKQISQKSTQNSEAFKLYTQGRTLWFTRTEADMRQSLKLYKQAIELDPDYAEPFTGIADSHSMLVQYGYAEIKEGYSKAREASIEAITRNPNLPQAYVSLAWVQFANDWKLKASEKNYRKAIELDPKFAQAYHWLGINLSTQGKYEEAHAILQSALKLDPNNHVILFNSALPAAELGKFTMAEKNTQLGLTVAPNYYLNWSALYRTYHRQGDKDKEMEDLIQDVEQISNKDRNIYDVLVHYYWKKDEEKYQNYLSAARAHIKNETRGEHTIDFYMITEGKVEQVVQTALQRFNEGKFDYGFGSNLFISEVLSDEQVASFIKKNQEGKD
;
A
#
# COMPACT_ATOMS: atom_id res chain seq x y z
N SER A 1 -4.19 4.24 -10.90
CA SER A 1 -5.37 4.46 -10.05
C SER A 1 -6.44 5.21 -10.81
N VAL A 2 -7.70 4.79 -10.72
CA VAL A 2 -8.86 5.47 -11.34
C VAL A 2 -9.05 6.91 -10.86
N ASN A 3 -8.50 7.26 -9.70
CA ASN A 3 -8.56 8.63 -9.17
C ASN A 3 -7.93 9.69 -10.08
N ALA A 4 -6.97 9.32 -10.91
CA ALA A 4 -6.34 10.23 -11.87
C ALA A 4 -7.29 10.67 -13.00
N TYR A 5 -8.44 9.99 -13.15
CA TYR A 5 -9.40 10.22 -14.22
C TYR A 5 -10.73 10.82 -13.71
N ARG A 6 -10.75 11.35 -12.48
CA ARG A 6 -11.92 12.08 -11.97
C ARG A 6 -12.02 13.46 -12.64
N GLY A 7 -13.21 13.81 -13.10
CA GLY A 7 -13.51 15.11 -13.71
C GLY A 7 -14.29 14.99 -15.03
N SER A 8 -14.68 16.13 -15.60
CA SER A 8 -15.60 16.22 -16.75
C SER A 8 -14.96 15.98 -18.13
N ASN A 9 -13.63 15.90 -18.22
CA ASN A 9 -12.94 15.72 -19.51
C ASN A 9 -12.19 14.38 -19.52
N ARG A 10 -12.95 13.29 -19.76
CA ARG A 10 -12.45 11.91 -19.68
C ARG A 10 -12.24 11.35 -21.09
N ASP A 11 -10.99 11.07 -21.42
CA ASP A 11 -10.63 10.37 -22.63
C ASP A 11 -10.71 8.85 -22.40
N ILE A 12 -11.78 8.21 -22.89
CA ILE A 12 -12.05 6.77 -22.75
C ILE A 12 -10.89 5.93 -23.33
N ASN A 13 -10.33 6.35 -24.47
CA ASN A 13 -9.22 5.62 -25.10
C ASN A 13 -7.97 5.66 -24.22
N LYS A 14 -7.66 6.83 -23.67
CA LYS A 14 -6.52 7.00 -22.77
C LYS A 14 -6.69 6.20 -21.46
N ILE A 15 -7.90 6.18 -20.90
CA ILE A 15 -8.21 5.34 -19.73
C ILE A 15 -8.05 3.87 -20.07
N ARG A 16 -8.58 3.41 -21.21
CA ARG A 16 -8.44 2.03 -21.68
C ARG A 16 -6.97 1.62 -21.83
N GLU A 17 -6.17 2.43 -22.50
CA GLU A 17 -4.76 2.16 -22.76
C GLU A 17 -3.96 2.11 -21.45
N ASN A 18 -4.13 3.11 -20.59
CA ASN A 18 -3.36 3.22 -19.35
C ASN A 18 -3.75 2.19 -18.29
N LEU A 19 -5.02 1.81 -18.24
CA LEU A 19 -5.53 0.86 -17.23
C LEU A 19 -5.73 -0.55 -17.78
N ASN A 20 -5.57 -0.75 -19.10
CA ASN A 20 -5.80 -2.02 -19.80
C ASN A 20 -7.15 -2.65 -19.45
N VAL A 21 -8.22 -1.87 -19.54
CA VAL A 21 -9.58 -2.27 -19.19
C VAL A 21 -10.46 -2.42 -20.41
N ASN A 22 -11.40 -3.37 -20.38
CA ASN A 22 -12.38 -3.59 -21.45
C ASN A 22 -13.66 -2.77 -21.27
N TYR A 23 -13.96 -2.40 -20.01
CA TYR A 23 -15.16 -1.65 -19.66
C TYR A 23 -14.82 -0.57 -18.64
N ILE A 24 -15.58 0.50 -18.68
CA ILE A 24 -15.50 1.63 -17.75
C ILE A 24 -16.89 1.83 -17.15
N LEU A 25 -16.96 1.94 -15.83
CA LEU A 25 -18.14 2.41 -15.12
C LEU A 25 -17.92 3.88 -14.76
N ASP A 26 -18.68 4.75 -15.34
CA ASP A 26 -18.73 6.16 -14.98
C ASP A 26 -19.93 6.43 -14.07
N CYS A 27 -19.72 7.22 -13.03
CA CYS A 27 -20.77 7.54 -12.08
C CYS A 27 -20.66 9.00 -11.66
N GLU A 28 -21.72 9.76 -11.95
CA GLU A 28 -21.89 11.11 -11.42
C GLU A 28 -22.94 11.07 -10.31
N MET A 29 -22.62 11.63 -9.17
CA MET A 29 -23.48 11.61 -8.00
C MET A 29 -23.68 13.02 -7.45
N ALA A 30 -24.94 13.40 -7.24
CA ALA A 30 -25.33 14.60 -6.53
C ALA A 30 -26.16 14.23 -5.29
N VAL A 31 -25.89 14.91 -4.16
CA VAL A 31 -26.62 14.73 -2.91
C VAL A 31 -27.19 16.07 -2.48
N ALA A 32 -28.51 16.12 -2.35
CA ALA A 32 -29.25 17.29 -1.89
C ALA A 32 -30.11 16.93 -0.65
N GLY A 33 -29.62 17.25 0.53
CA GLY A 33 -30.25 16.83 1.78
C GLY A 33 -30.20 15.31 1.95
N LYS A 34 -31.39 14.67 1.97
CA LYS A 34 -31.51 13.20 1.99
C LYS A 34 -31.66 12.57 0.60
N ASN A 35 -31.77 13.35 -0.46
CA ASN A 35 -31.96 12.83 -1.80
C ASN A 35 -30.61 12.65 -2.49
N VAL A 36 -30.47 11.51 -3.18
CA VAL A 36 -29.33 11.15 -4.02
C VAL A 36 -29.81 11.01 -5.46
N THR A 37 -29.13 11.68 -6.36
CA THR A 37 -29.25 11.44 -7.79
C THR A 37 -27.90 10.87 -8.26
N ALA A 38 -27.90 9.65 -8.81
CA ALA A 38 -26.74 9.04 -9.39
C ALA A 38 -26.98 8.70 -10.85
N ILE A 39 -26.17 9.25 -11.74
CA ILE A 39 -26.15 8.90 -13.17
C ILE A 39 -25.01 7.92 -13.35
N VAL A 40 -25.31 6.72 -13.83
CA VAL A 40 -24.35 5.64 -13.99
C VAL A 40 -24.33 5.18 -15.44
N GLU A 41 -23.14 5.21 -16.04
CA GLU A 41 -22.92 4.75 -17.41
C GLU A 41 -21.93 3.60 -17.42
N PHE A 42 -22.28 2.51 -18.09
CA PHE A 42 -21.39 1.39 -18.33
C PHE A 42 -20.97 1.39 -19.79
N ILE A 43 -19.67 1.58 -20.04
CA ILE A 43 -19.11 1.90 -21.33
C ILE A 43 -18.17 0.78 -21.77
N ASN A 44 -18.32 0.30 -23.01
CA ASN A 44 -17.33 -0.57 -23.63
C ASN A 44 -16.13 0.28 -24.07
N ALA A 45 -14.98 0.10 -23.43
CA ALA A 45 -13.80 0.87 -23.69
C ALA A 45 -13.13 0.57 -25.05
N GLY A 46 -13.50 -0.56 -25.69
CA GLY A 46 -12.97 -0.95 -27.00
C GLY A 46 -13.54 -0.13 -28.16
N ASN A 47 -14.80 0.29 -28.06
CA ASN A 47 -15.49 1.06 -29.08
C ASN A 47 -16.10 2.37 -28.57
N SER A 48 -15.87 2.69 -27.31
CA SER A 48 -16.40 3.88 -26.61
C SER A 48 -17.94 3.99 -26.63
N GLN A 49 -18.64 2.86 -26.78
CA GLN A 49 -20.10 2.84 -26.78
C GLN A 49 -20.64 2.57 -25.38
N THR A 50 -21.69 3.33 -25.00
CA THR A 50 -22.42 3.07 -23.76
C THR A 50 -23.22 1.78 -23.92
N VAL A 51 -22.94 0.79 -23.07
CA VAL A 51 -23.65 -0.51 -23.02
C VAL A 51 -24.99 -0.31 -22.35
N TRP A 52 -25.05 0.46 -21.28
CA TRP A 52 -26.26 0.95 -20.62
C TRP A 52 -25.95 2.22 -19.82
N SER A 53 -26.99 3.02 -19.63
CA SER A 53 -26.99 4.20 -18.76
C SER A 53 -28.27 4.18 -17.90
N GLU A 54 -28.11 4.53 -16.63
CA GLU A 54 -29.22 4.54 -15.67
C GLU A 54 -29.10 5.75 -14.76
N THR A 55 -30.27 6.35 -14.47
CA THR A 55 -30.37 7.41 -13.47
C THR A 55 -31.13 6.88 -12.26
N TYR A 56 -30.49 6.94 -11.10
CA TYR A 56 -31.08 6.59 -9.82
C TYR A 56 -31.44 7.87 -9.08
N GLU A 57 -32.71 8.03 -8.75
CA GLU A 57 -33.19 9.11 -7.89
C GLU A 57 -33.85 8.46 -6.67
N ASP A 58 -33.21 8.57 -5.54
CA ASP A 58 -33.69 7.89 -4.32
C ASP A 58 -33.16 8.63 -3.05
N ASN A 59 -33.54 8.12 -1.90
CA ASN A 59 -33.02 8.59 -0.62
C ASN A 59 -31.61 8.01 -0.38
N VAL A 60 -30.78 8.73 0.36
CA VAL A 60 -29.43 8.26 0.79
C VAL A 60 -29.51 6.87 1.46
N ASP A 61 -30.63 6.55 2.12
CA ASP A 61 -30.86 5.25 2.75
C ASP A 61 -30.95 4.08 1.73
N SER A 62 -31.25 4.38 0.48
CA SER A 62 -31.35 3.41 -0.62
C SER A 62 -30.03 3.18 -1.37
N ILE A 63 -28.93 3.82 -0.98
CA ILE A 63 -27.64 3.74 -1.68
C ILE A 63 -27.13 2.29 -1.83
N PHE A 64 -27.47 1.42 -0.86
CA PHE A 64 -27.15 0.00 -0.94
C PHE A 64 -27.93 -0.74 -2.03
N ASN A 65 -29.20 -0.34 -2.24
CA ASN A 65 -30.02 -0.93 -3.30
C ASN A 65 -29.48 -0.50 -4.67
N ILE A 66 -29.11 0.77 -4.81
CA ILE A 66 -28.44 1.31 -6.01
C ILE A 66 -27.16 0.55 -6.30
N LYS A 67 -26.29 0.36 -5.30
CA LYS A 67 -25.07 -0.43 -5.43
C LYS A 67 -25.34 -1.86 -5.90
N THR A 68 -26.32 -2.53 -5.30
CA THR A 68 -26.69 -3.91 -5.64
C THR A 68 -27.22 -4.01 -7.08
N ASP A 69 -28.07 -3.08 -7.50
CA ASP A 69 -28.60 -3.03 -8.85
C ASP A 69 -27.51 -2.79 -9.89
N ILE A 70 -26.64 -1.80 -9.68
CA ILE A 70 -25.49 -1.52 -10.54
C ILE A 70 -24.62 -2.78 -10.69
N THR A 71 -24.26 -3.43 -9.58
CA THR A 71 -23.41 -4.62 -9.60
C THR A 71 -24.05 -5.76 -10.38
N THR A 72 -25.36 -5.96 -10.21
CA THR A 72 -26.12 -7.00 -10.93
C THR A 72 -26.15 -6.70 -12.44
N LYS A 73 -26.41 -5.46 -12.82
CA LYS A 73 -26.43 -5.03 -14.25
C LYS A 73 -25.06 -5.18 -14.91
N ILE A 74 -23.98 -4.82 -14.20
CA ILE A 74 -22.63 -5.03 -14.71
C ILE A 74 -22.39 -6.53 -14.96
N ALA A 75 -22.67 -7.39 -13.98
CA ALA A 75 -22.48 -8.82 -14.13
C ALA A 75 -23.24 -9.41 -15.30
N GLN A 76 -24.51 -9.02 -15.47
CA GLN A 76 -25.33 -9.41 -16.62
C GLN A 76 -24.72 -8.92 -17.95
N SER A 77 -24.26 -7.69 -18.01
CA SER A 77 -23.69 -7.08 -19.22
C SER A 77 -22.41 -7.76 -19.70
N VAL A 78 -21.61 -8.30 -18.77
CA VAL A 78 -20.38 -9.02 -19.09
C VAL A 78 -20.57 -10.56 -19.15
N GLY A 79 -21.80 -11.04 -19.09
CA GLY A 79 -22.15 -12.47 -19.21
C GLY A 79 -21.75 -13.29 -17.97
N VAL A 80 -21.52 -12.66 -16.83
CA VAL A 80 -21.20 -13.34 -15.56
C VAL A 80 -22.49 -13.64 -14.82
N LYS A 81 -22.74 -14.94 -14.56
CA LYS A 81 -23.82 -15.34 -13.64
C LYS A 81 -23.38 -15.03 -12.20
N VAL A 82 -24.11 -14.12 -11.54
CA VAL A 82 -23.91 -13.87 -10.11
C VAL A 82 -24.52 -15.06 -9.36
N GLU A 83 -23.67 -15.87 -8.75
CA GLU A 83 -24.13 -16.98 -7.90
C GLU A 83 -24.91 -16.43 -6.70
N THR A 84 -25.88 -17.20 -6.21
CA THR A 84 -26.79 -16.79 -5.12
C THR A 84 -26.03 -16.35 -3.87
N GLU A 85 -24.91 -16.98 -3.58
CA GLU A 85 -24.07 -16.65 -2.43
C GLU A 85 -23.32 -15.33 -2.64
N THR A 86 -22.80 -15.10 -3.83
CA THR A 86 -22.20 -13.81 -4.23
C THR A 86 -23.22 -12.67 -4.19
N ALA A 87 -24.44 -12.93 -4.65
CA ALA A 87 -25.54 -11.96 -4.57
C ALA A 87 -25.89 -11.63 -3.11
N LYS A 88 -25.91 -12.61 -2.22
CA LYS A 88 -26.10 -12.39 -0.78
C LYS A 88 -24.97 -11.56 -0.18
N GLN A 89 -23.71 -11.86 -0.49
CA GLN A 89 -22.56 -11.08 -0.01
C GLN A 89 -22.60 -9.63 -0.49
N ILE A 90 -22.99 -9.40 -1.76
CA ILE A 90 -23.16 -8.05 -2.33
C ILE A 90 -24.29 -7.29 -1.62
N SER A 91 -25.37 -7.97 -1.26
CA SER A 91 -26.54 -7.39 -0.59
C SER A 91 -26.43 -7.33 0.94
N GLN A 92 -25.43 -8.01 1.54
CA GLN A 92 -25.20 -7.91 2.97
C GLN A 92 -24.76 -6.48 3.33
N LYS A 93 -25.65 -5.80 4.04
CA LYS A 93 -25.37 -4.48 4.59
C LYS A 93 -24.46 -4.66 5.81
N SER A 94 -23.31 -4.01 5.81
CA SER A 94 -22.42 -3.98 6.98
C SER A 94 -22.98 -3.15 8.13
N THR A 95 -23.94 -2.26 7.83
CA THR A 95 -24.74 -1.49 8.79
C THR A 95 -26.14 -1.21 8.22
N GLN A 96 -27.14 -1.09 9.05
CA GLN A 96 -28.49 -0.61 8.68
C GLN A 96 -28.60 0.92 8.84
N ASN A 97 -27.62 1.57 9.47
CA ASN A 97 -27.60 3.00 9.69
C ASN A 97 -26.90 3.72 8.53
N SER A 98 -27.67 4.37 7.67
CA SER A 98 -27.15 5.07 6.49
C SER A 98 -26.23 6.24 6.84
N GLU A 99 -26.48 6.96 7.93
CA GLU A 99 -25.61 8.05 8.35
C GLU A 99 -24.27 7.51 8.90
N ALA A 100 -24.27 6.39 9.64
CA ALA A 100 -23.05 5.70 10.04
C ALA A 100 -22.22 5.26 8.81
N PHE A 101 -22.87 4.70 7.79
CA PHE A 101 -22.23 4.33 6.55
C PHE A 101 -21.62 5.53 5.82
N LYS A 102 -22.35 6.64 5.73
CA LYS A 102 -21.88 7.88 5.11
C LYS A 102 -20.66 8.43 5.83
N LEU A 103 -20.69 8.50 7.16
CA LEU A 103 -19.55 8.95 7.97
C LEU A 103 -18.31 8.06 7.76
N TYR A 104 -18.49 6.74 7.74
CA TYR A 104 -17.42 5.80 7.43
C TYR A 104 -16.81 6.05 6.05
N THR A 105 -17.66 6.20 5.03
CA THR A 105 -17.22 6.42 3.65
C THR A 105 -16.48 7.75 3.49
N GLN A 106 -16.95 8.82 4.12
CA GLN A 106 -16.25 10.09 4.19
C GLN A 106 -14.89 9.96 4.89
N GLY A 107 -14.85 9.24 6.01
CA GLY A 107 -13.61 8.94 6.72
C GLY A 107 -12.61 8.17 5.83
N ARG A 108 -13.06 7.18 5.07
CA ARG A 108 -12.22 6.46 4.10
C ARG A 108 -11.68 7.38 3.00
N THR A 109 -12.51 8.28 2.48
CA THR A 109 -12.10 9.26 1.46
C THR A 109 -10.98 10.16 1.97
N LEU A 110 -11.11 10.71 3.17
CA LEU A 110 -10.09 11.53 3.82
C LEU A 110 -8.81 10.72 4.11
N TRP A 111 -8.96 9.49 4.58
CA TRP A 111 -7.81 8.64 4.86
C TRP A 111 -6.92 8.41 3.63
N PHE A 112 -7.47 8.38 2.42
CA PHE A 112 -6.70 8.21 1.18
C PHE A 112 -5.85 9.43 0.78
N THR A 113 -6.11 10.63 1.31
CA THR A 113 -5.30 11.82 1.02
C THR A 113 -3.91 11.78 1.66
N ARG A 114 -3.74 10.96 2.71
CA ARG A 114 -2.48 10.76 3.44
C ARG A 114 -1.93 12.01 4.13
N THR A 115 -2.73 13.05 4.32
CA THR A 115 -2.33 14.20 5.14
C THR A 115 -2.64 13.94 6.62
N GLU A 116 -1.85 14.54 7.53
CA GLU A 116 -2.11 14.42 8.97
C GLU A 116 -3.52 14.91 9.35
N ALA A 117 -3.88 16.09 8.84
CA ALA A 117 -5.18 16.71 9.13
C ALA A 117 -6.34 15.80 8.74
N ASP A 118 -6.29 15.24 7.53
CA ASP A 118 -7.36 14.39 7.01
C ASP A 118 -7.41 13.04 7.72
N MET A 119 -6.25 12.43 8.04
CA MET A 119 -6.20 11.20 8.84
C MET A 119 -6.78 11.42 10.26
N ARG A 120 -6.49 12.55 10.89
CA ARG A 120 -7.11 12.91 12.20
C ARG A 120 -8.60 13.20 12.09
N GLN A 121 -9.04 13.82 10.97
CA GLN A 121 -10.46 14.03 10.70
C GLN A 121 -11.18 12.70 10.42
N SER A 122 -10.56 11.76 9.69
CA SER A 122 -11.13 10.44 9.46
C SER A 122 -11.39 9.69 10.75
N LEU A 123 -10.48 9.78 11.75
CA LEU A 123 -10.69 9.20 13.08
C LEU A 123 -11.95 9.73 13.79
N LYS A 124 -12.25 11.03 13.64
CA LYS A 124 -13.47 11.62 14.21
C LYS A 124 -14.73 11.08 13.54
N LEU A 125 -14.71 10.98 12.21
CA LEU A 125 -15.83 10.45 11.43
C LEU A 125 -16.10 8.96 11.74
N TYR A 126 -15.06 8.15 11.89
CA TYR A 126 -15.23 6.74 12.29
C TYR A 126 -15.84 6.61 13.71
N LYS A 127 -15.41 7.45 14.68
CA LYS A 127 -16.01 7.47 16.02
C LYS A 127 -17.48 7.84 15.99
N GLN A 128 -17.84 8.86 15.20
CA GLN A 128 -19.25 9.24 15.01
C GLN A 128 -20.07 8.12 14.36
N ALA A 129 -19.49 7.39 13.39
CA ALA A 129 -20.15 6.22 12.79
C ALA A 129 -20.42 5.13 13.83
N ILE A 130 -19.47 4.87 14.76
CA ILE A 130 -19.61 3.91 15.84
C ILE A 130 -20.64 4.37 16.88
N GLU A 131 -20.71 5.67 17.18
CA GLU A 131 -21.75 6.23 18.07
C GLU A 131 -23.16 5.99 17.53
N LEU A 132 -23.33 6.05 16.19
CA LEU A 132 -24.61 5.81 15.53
C LEU A 132 -24.94 4.32 15.37
N ASP A 133 -23.93 3.47 15.21
CA ASP A 133 -24.07 2.02 15.09
C ASP A 133 -22.86 1.32 15.74
N PRO A 134 -22.98 0.97 17.04
CA PRO A 134 -21.87 0.33 17.78
C PRO A 134 -21.47 -1.05 17.26
N ASP A 135 -22.33 -1.73 16.51
CA ASP A 135 -22.05 -3.06 15.92
C ASP A 135 -21.42 -2.96 14.54
N TYR A 136 -21.30 -1.77 13.97
CA TYR A 136 -20.68 -1.55 12.66
C TYR A 136 -19.16 -1.74 12.74
N ALA A 137 -18.65 -2.86 12.24
CA ALA A 137 -17.26 -3.30 12.41
C ALA A 137 -16.25 -2.50 11.57
N GLU A 138 -16.61 -2.06 10.36
CA GLU A 138 -15.69 -1.41 9.42
C GLU A 138 -15.09 -0.09 9.92
N PRO A 139 -15.79 0.79 10.65
CA PRO A 139 -15.17 1.98 11.22
C PRO A 139 -14.00 1.68 12.16
N PHE A 140 -14.02 0.54 12.85
CA PHE A 140 -12.90 0.12 13.69
C PHE A 140 -11.67 -0.23 12.86
N THR A 141 -11.84 -0.86 11.66
CA THR A 141 -10.70 -1.04 10.73
C THR A 141 -10.16 0.30 10.25
N GLY A 142 -11.05 1.27 9.98
CA GLY A 142 -10.67 2.64 9.63
C GLY A 142 -9.83 3.32 10.72
N ILE A 143 -10.20 3.13 11.99
CA ILE A 143 -9.44 3.63 13.16
C ILE A 143 -8.07 2.95 13.23
N ALA A 144 -8.00 1.63 13.07
CA ALA A 144 -6.76 0.87 13.10
C ALA A 144 -5.79 1.33 11.99
N ASP A 145 -6.29 1.44 10.77
CA ASP A 145 -5.53 1.90 9.62
C ASP A 145 -5.03 3.34 9.81
N SER A 146 -5.88 4.24 10.35
CA SER A 146 -5.52 5.65 10.56
C SER A 146 -4.43 5.79 11.62
N HIS A 147 -4.53 5.08 12.74
CA HIS A 147 -3.49 5.10 13.77
C HIS A 147 -2.17 4.51 13.25
N SER A 148 -2.22 3.41 12.51
CA SER A 148 -1.04 2.82 11.88
C SER A 148 -0.37 3.79 10.90
N MET A 149 -1.15 4.48 10.07
CA MET A 149 -0.61 5.45 9.11
C MET A 149 -0.05 6.70 9.80
N LEU A 150 -0.71 7.21 10.84
CA LEU A 150 -0.19 8.34 11.62
C LEU A 150 1.18 8.04 12.22
N VAL A 151 1.39 6.81 12.71
CA VAL A 151 2.71 6.36 13.18
C VAL A 151 3.69 6.28 12.01
N GLN A 152 3.31 5.61 10.94
CA GLN A 152 4.18 5.39 9.78
C GLN A 152 4.65 6.71 9.13
N TYR A 153 3.81 7.76 9.18
CA TYR A 153 4.15 9.09 8.69
C TYR A 153 4.82 9.98 9.76
N GLY A 154 5.08 9.47 10.96
CA GLY A 154 5.75 10.21 12.04
C GLY A 154 4.86 11.28 12.71
N TYR A 155 3.53 11.19 12.56
CA TYR A 155 2.57 12.12 13.16
C TYR A 155 2.02 11.65 14.52
N ALA A 156 2.39 10.45 14.97
CA ALA A 156 2.01 9.90 16.26
C ALA A 156 3.12 9.05 16.87
N GLU A 157 3.14 8.97 18.18
CA GLU A 157 4.07 8.11 18.94
C GLU A 157 3.83 6.64 18.61
N ILE A 158 4.92 5.89 18.38
CA ILE A 158 4.91 4.50 17.91
C ILE A 158 4.08 3.62 18.85
N LYS A 159 4.42 3.63 20.15
CA LYS A 159 3.80 2.76 21.13
C LYS A 159 2.30 3.05 21.29
N GLU A 160 1.92 4.32 21.40
CA GLU A 160 0.53 4.72 21.56
C GLU A 160 -0.29 4.44 20.31
N GLY A 161 0.23 4.80 19.13
CA GLY A 161 -0.48 4.63 17.87
C GLY A 161 -0.73 3.17 17.53
N TYR A 162 0.28 2.29 17.64
CA TYR A 162 0.07 0.87 17.39
C TYR A 162 -0.74 0.15 18.46
N SER A 163 -0.73 0.62 19.75
CA SER A 163 -1.68 0.11 20.76
C SER A 163 -3.12 0.38 20.34
N LYS A 164 -3.42 1.61 19.96
CA LYS A 164 -4.78 2.00 19.48
C LYS A 164 -5.19 1.26 18.22
N ALA A 165 -4.25 1.07 17.28
CA ALA A 165 -4.50 0.31 16.06
C ALA A 165 -4.83 -1.16 16.35
N ARG A 166 -4.12 -1.77 17.31
CA ARG A 166 -4.38 -3.14 17.76
C ARG A 166 -5.74 -3.29 18.40
N GLU A 167 -6.05 -2.42 19.36
CA GLU A 167 -7.33 -2.42 20.07
C GLU A 167 -8.49 -2.32 19.07
N ALA A 168 -8.41 -1.37 18.15
CA ALA A 168 -9.42 -1.19 17.11
C ALA A 168 -9.53 -2.41 16.16
N SER A 169 -8.41 -3.04 15.79
CA SER A 169 -8.45 -4.25 14.96
C SER A 169 -9.13 -5.42 15.67
N ILE A 170 -8.87 -5.60 16.96
CA ILE A 170 -9.51 -6.64 17.79
C ILE A 170 -11.01 -6.36 17.94
N GLU A 171 -11.39 -5.10 18.17
CA GLU A 171 -12.80 -4.69 18.23
C GLU A 171 -13.55 -4.96 16.92
N ALA A 172 -12.90 -4.70 15.77
CA ALA A 172 -13.47 -5.04 14.46
C ALA A 172 -13.70 -6.55 14.30
N ILE A 173 -12.72 -7.38 14.67
CA ILE A 173 -12.82 -8.86 14.61
C ILE A 173 -13.90 -9.37 15.56
N THR A 174 -14.03 -8.77 16.75
CA THR A 174 -15.03 -9.17 17.75
C THR A 174 -16.44 -8.92 17.24
N ARG A 175 -16.69 -7.80 16.54
CA ARG A 175 -18.00 -7.46 15.96
C ARG A 175 -18.31 -8.26 14.72
N ASN A 176 -17.30 -8.41 13.85
CA ASN A 176 -17.45 -9.18 12.62
C ASN A 176 -16.22 -10.07 12.39
N PRO A 177 -16.23 -11.32 12.84
CA PRO A 177 -15.13 -12.27 12.63
C PRO A 177 -14.93 -12.68 11.17
N ASN A 178 -15.85 -12.30 10.28
CA ASN A 178 -15.76 -12.55 8.85
C ASN A 178 -15.31 -11.30 8.04
N LEU A 179 -14.81 -10.27 8.70
CA LEU A 179 -14.34 -9.03 8.06
C LEU A 179 -12.84 -9.15 7.70
N PRO A 180 -12.46 -9.40 6.43
CA PRO A 180 -11.07 -9.64 6.04
C PRO A 180 -10.16 -8.43 6.34
N GLN A 181 -10.68 -7.20 6.23
CA GLN A 181 -9.95 -5.97 6.51
C GLN A 181 -9.44 -5.92 7.96
N ALA A 182 -10.22 -6.44 8.91
CA ALA A 182 -9.85 -6.44 10.32
C ALA A 182 -8.60 -7.32 10.59
N TYR A 183 -8.52 -8.47 9.92
CA TYR A 183 -7.35 -9.33 10.00
C TYR A 183 -6.12 -8.70 9.34
N VAL A 184 -6.29 -7.98 8.22
CA VAL A 184 -5.19 -7.24 7.58
C VAL A 184 -4.68 -6.14 8.52
N SER A 185 -5.56 -5.36 9.15
CA SER A 185 -5.15 -4.30 10.08
C SER A 185 -4.41 -4.87 11.31
N LEU A 186 -4.89 -5.98 11.88
CA LEU A 186 -4.19 -6.65 13.00
C LEU A 186 -2.84 -7.21 12.56
N ALA A 187 -2.81 -7.87 11.39
CA ALA A 187 -1.59 -8.42 10.82
C ALA A 187 -0.53 -7.34 10.57
N TRP A 188 -0.96 -6.17 10.11
CA TRP A 188 -0.06 -5.03 9.92
C TRP A 188 0.59 -4.59 11.23
N VAL A 189 -0.16 -4.46 12.32
CA VAL A 189 0.40 -4.11 13.63
C VAL A 189 1.38 -5.17 14.11
N GLN A 190 1.06 -6.46 13.95
CA GLN A 190 1.95 -7.56 14.31
C GLN A 190 3.24 -7.57 13.48
N PHE A 191 3.14 -7.19 12.21
CA PHE A 191 4.29 -7.07 11.30
C PHE A 191 5.13 -5.84 11.63
N ALA A 192 4.51 -4.66 11.62
CA ALA A 192 5.21 -3.38 11.64
C ALA A 192 5.75 -2.99 13.04
N ASN A 193 5.05 -3.39 14.11
CA ASN A 193 5.40 -3.02 15.48
C ASN A 193 5.97 -4.19 16.28
N ASP A 194 5.31 -5.36 16.20
CA ASP A 194 5.67 -6.48 17.08
C ASP A 194 6.77 -7.36 16.50
N TRP A 195 7.02 -7.23 15.19
CA TRP A 195 7.90 -8.10 14.41
C TRP A 195 7.50 -9.59 14.52
N LYS A 196 6.20 -9.86 14.72
CA LYS A 196 5.63 -11.22 14.83
C LYS A 196 5.26 -11.72 13.44
N LEU A 197 6.28 -12.03 12.61
CA LEU A 197 6.10 -12.34 11.20
C LEU A 197 5.18 -13.54 10.96
N LYS A 198 5.29 -14.62 11.77
CA LYS A 198 4.43 -15.81 11.66
C LYS A 198 2.97 -15.53 12.05
N ALA A 199 2.74 -14.74 13.12
CA ALA A 199 1.40 -14.37 13.54
C ALA A 199 0.72 -13.44 12.52
N SER A 200 1.48 -12.49 11.99
CA SER A 200 1.06 -11.62 10.89
C SER A 200 0.71 -12.42 9.64
N GLU A 201 1.57 -13.35 9.21
CA GLU A 201 1.32 -14.26 8.08
C GLU A 201 0.00 -15.01 8.26
N LYS A 202 -0.26 -15.58 9.45
CA LYS A 202 -1.50 -16.31 9.75
C LYS A 202 -2.74 -15.42 9.54
N ASN A 203 -2.70 -14.17 9.99
CA ASN A 203 -3.82 -13.24 9.84
C ASN A 203 -4.01 -12.76 8.39
N TYR A 204 -2.93 -12.52 7.63
CA TYR A 204 -3.06 -12.23 6.19
C TYR A 204 -3.67 -13.41 5.42
N ARG A 205 -3.26 -14.67 5.73
CA ARG A 205 -3.86 -15.86 5.13
C ARG A 205 -5.32 -16.01 5.52
N LYS A 206 -5.69 -15.66 6.77
CA LYS A 206 -7.10 -15.65 7.19
C LYS A 206 -7.92 -14.65 6.42
N ALA A 207 -7.37 -13.44 6.16
CA ALA A 207 -8.04 -12.45 5.32
C ALA A 207 -8.26 -12.94 3.88
N ILE A 208 -7.29 -13.65 3.29
CA ILE A 208 -7.41 -14.27 1.95
C ILE A 208 -8.45 -15.40 1.95
N GLU A 209 -8.51 -16.20 3.01
CA GLU A 209 -9.53 -17.25 3.15
C GLU A 209 -10.95 -16.65 3.17
N LEU A 210 -11.12 -15.53 3.88
CA LEU A 210 -12.41 -14.85 3.99
C LEU A 210 -12.79 -14.11 2.69
N ASP A 211 -11.83 -13.52 2.00
CA ASP A 211 -12.03 -12.87 0.68
C ASP A 211 -10.87 -13.17 -0.27
N PRO A 212 -10.99 -14.21 -1.11
CA PRO A 212 -9.96 -14.56 -2.08
C PRO A 212 -9.72 -13.50 -3.18
N LYS A 213 -10.54 -12.45 -3.24
CA LYS A 213 -10.37 -11.33 -4.18
C LYS A 213 -9.80 -10.08 -3.53
N PHE A 214 -9.44 -10.12 -2.26
CA PHE A 214 -8.89 -8.99 -1.53
C PHE A 214 -7.40 -8.79 -1.85
N ALA A 215 -7.10 -8.09 -2.92
CA ALA A 215 -5.73 -7.85 -3.44
C ALA A 215 -4.76 -7.34 -2.36
N GLN A 216 -5.23 -6.48 -1.44
CA GLN A 216 -4.42 -5.92 -0.37
C GLN A 216 -3.90 -6.99 0.60
N ALA A 217 -4.68 -8.04 0.88
CA ALA A 217 -4.23 -9.13 1.76
C ALA A 217 -3.08 -9.93 1.12
N TYR A 218 -3.18 -10.23 -0.19
CA TYR A 218 -2.07 -10.83 -0.94
C TYR A 218 -0.82 -9.93 -0.96
N HIS A 219 -1.01 -8.64 -1.19
CA HIS A 219 0.08 -7.68 -1.21
C HIS A 219 0.88 -7.68 0.11
N TRP A 220 0.21 -7.52 1.24
CA TRP A 220 0.86 -7.50 2.54
C TRP A 220 1.43 -8.86 2.95
N LEU A 221 0.78 -9.96 2.59
CA LEU A 221 1.34 -11.30 2.77
C LEU A 221 2.64 -11.47 1.98
N GLY A 222 2.68 -10.99 0.73
CA GLY A 222 3.88 -11.05 -0.09
C GLY A 222 5.05 -10.29 0.50
N ILE A 223 4.80 -9.10 1.06
CA ILE A 223 5.83 -8.33 1.78
C ILE A 223 6.30 -9.08 3.03
N ASN A 224 5.37 -9.61 3.82
CA ASN A 224 5.70 -10.38 5.02
C ASN A 224 6.58 -11.60 4.69
N LEU A 225 6.25 -12.33 3.64
CA LEU A 225 7.03 -13.49 3.18
C LEU A 225 8.41 -13.08 2.63
N SER A 226 8.49 -11.96 1.90
CA SER A 226 9.78 -11.40 1.46
C SER A 226 10.68 -11.06 2.64
N THR A 227 10.11 -10.45 3.69
CA THR A 227 10.82 -10.14 4.93
C THR A 227 11.29 -11.40 5.67
N GLN A 228 10.60 -12.53 5.49
CA GLN A 228 11.04 -13.83 6.02
C GLN A 228 12.08 -14.53 5.13
N GLY A 229 12.49 -13.96 4.00
CA GLY A 229 13.37 -14.58 3.01
C GLY A 229 12.71 -15.68 2.17
N LYS A 230 11.38 -15.83 2.23
CA LYS A 230 10.61 -16.84 1.48
C LYS A 230 10.26 -16.29 0.08
N TYR A 231 11.28 -16.03 -0.73
CA TYR A 231 11.13 -15.27 -1.98
C TYR A 231 10.28 -15.98 -3.04
N GLU A 232 10.35 -17.31 -3.16
CA GLU A 232 9.53 -18.07 -4.09
C GLU A 232 8.04 -17.92 -3.76
N GLU A 233 7.69 -18.09 -2.50
CA GLU A 233 6.30 -17.96 -2.04
C GLU A 233 5.82 -16.50 -2.14
N ALA A 234 6.66 -15.55 -1.73
CA ALA A 234 6.39 -14.11 -1.85
C ALA A 234 6.09 -13.71 -3.29
N HIS A 235 6.93 -14.19 -4.23
CA HIS A 235 6.74 -13.93 -5.65
C HIS A 235 5.39 -14.48 -6.14
N ALA A 236 5.05 -15.74 -5.82
CA ALA A 236 3.77 -16.34 -6.22
C ALA A 236 2.56 -15.57 -5.65
N ILE A 237 2.63 -15.16 -4.40
CA ILE A 237 1.59 -14.38 -3.71
C ILE A 237 1.44 -12.98 -4.35
N LEU A 238 2.54 -12.28 -4.63
CA LEU A 238 2.49 -10.96 -5.27
C LEU A 238 2.01 -11.02 -6.73
N GLN A 239 2.31 -12.10 -7.46
CA GLN A 239 1.70 -12.33 -8.76
C GLN A 239 0.17 -12.52 -8.65
N SER A 240 -0.32 -13.14 -7.57
CA SER A 240 -1.77 -13.25 -7.31
C SER A 240 -2.38 -11.87 -7.00
N ALA A 241 -1.69 -11.03 -6.24
CA ALA A 241 -2.10 -9.64 -6.01
C ALA A 241 -2.18 -8.84 -7.32
N LEU A 242 -1.18 -8.98 -8.21
CA LEU A 242 -1.16 -8.30 -9.53
C LEU A 242 -2.24 -8.82 -10.48
N LYS A 243 -2.67 -10.09 -10.39
CA LYS A 243 -3.83 -10.58 -11.16
C LYS A 243 -5.12 -9.90 -10.73
N LEU A 244 -5.26 -9.54 -9.45
CA LEU A 244 -6.44 -8.87 -8.90
C LEU A 244 -6.39 -7.34 -9.11
N ASP A 245 -5.21 -6.74 -9.05
CA ASP A 245 -5.00 -5.30 -9.24
C ASP A 245 -3.71 -5.03 -10.06
N PRO A 246 -3.76 -5.20 -11.39
CA PRO A 246 -2.58 -5.25 -12.25
C PRO A 246 -1.83 -3.91 -12.39
N ASN A 247 -2.53 -2.80 -12.16
CA ASN A 247 -1.97 -1.46 -12.32
C ASN A 247 -1.69 -0.76 -10.98
N ASN A 248 -1.63 -1.51 -9.89
CA ASN A 248 -1.28 -0.97 -8.59
C ASN A 248 0.24 -0.77 -8.50
N HIS A 249 0.67 0.48 -8.59
CA HIS A 249 2.09 0.84 -8.58
C HIS A 249 2.82 0.38 -7.30
N VAL A 250 2.11 0.26 -6.17
CA VAL A 250 2.70 -0.21 -4.92
C VAL A 250 2.91 -1.74 -4.95
N ILE A 251 1.96 -2.49 -5.51
CA ILE A 251 2.12 -3.94 -5.69
C ILE A 251 3.22 -4.22 -6.73
N LEU A 252 3.24 -3.45 -7.83
CA LEU A 252 4.27 -3.54 -8.86
C LEU A 252 5.67 -3.33 -8.25
N PHE A 253 5.86 -2.28 -7.45
CA PHE A 253 7.09 -2.03 -6.70
C PHE A 253 7.48 -3.23 -5.81
N ASN A 254 6.57 -3.68 -4.94
CA ASN A 254 6.88 -4.76 -3.99
C ASN A 254 7.08 -6.12 -4.64
N SER A 255 6.59 -6.32 -5.88
CA SER A 255 6.79 -7.56 -6.63
C SER A 255 8.18 -7.67 -7.26
N ALA A 256 8.88 -6.55 -7.41
CA ALA A 256 10.20 -6.53 -8.05
C ALA A 256 11.26 -7.20 -7.18
N LEU A 257 11.23 -6.97 -5.85
CA LEU A 257 12.23 -7.54 -4.96
C LEU A 257 12.30 -9.06 -5.02
N PRO A 258 11.25 -9.82 -4.69
CA PRO A 258 11.34 -11.28 -4.71
C PRO A 258 11.64 -11.82 -6.12
N ALA A 259 11.24 -11.11 -7.17
CA ALA A 259 11.60 -11.48 -8.53
C ALA A 259 13.11 -11.32 -8.78
N ALA A 260 13.71 -10.22 -8.34
CA ALA A 260 15.14 -9.98 -8.47
C ALA A 260 15.96 -10.96 -7.64
N GLU A 261 15.54 -11.28 -6.39
CA GLU A 261 16.17 -12.28 -5.54
C GLU A 261 16.20 -13.68 -6.18
N LEU A 262 15.19 -14.00 -6.99
CA LEU A 262 15.10 -15.25 -7.74
C LEU A 262 15.78 -15.21 -9.13
N GLY A 263 16.51 -14.13 -9.44
CA GLY A 263 17.15 -13.93 -10.74
C GLY A 263 16.17 -13.68 -11.90
N LYS A 264 14.89 -13.39 -11.61
CA LYS A 264 13.85 -13.09 -12.62
C LYS A 264 13.90 -11.61 -13.02
N PHE A 265 15.06 -11.12 -13.41
CA PHE A 265 15.35 -9.70 -13.65
C PHE A 265 14.41 -9.06 -14.67
N THR A 266 14.15 -9.72 -15.79
CA THR A 266 13.24 -9.21 -16.84
C THR A 266 11.83 -8.92 -16.28
N MET A 267 11.35 -9.75 -15.36
CA MET A 267 10.04 -9.55 -14.72
C MET A 267 10.08 -8.39 -13.71
N ALA A 268 11.14 -8.33 -12.92
CA ALA A 268 11.33 -7.23 -11.96
C ALA A 268 11.39 -5.88 -12.68
N GLU A 269 12.17 -5.80 -13.77
CA GLU A 269 12.28 -4.62 -14.64
C GLU A 269 10.92 -4.24 -15.25
N LYS A 270 10.21 -5.19 -15.85
CA LYS A 270 8.89 -4.94 -16.43
C LYS A 270 7.89 -4.38 -15.41
N ASN A 271 7.85 -4.96 -14.21
CA ASN A 271 6.92 -4.52 -13.17
C ASN A 271 7.25 -3.10 -12.68
N THR A 272 8.53 -2.80 -12.47
CA THR A 272 8.96 -1.47 -12.03
C THR A 272 8.74 -0.40 -13.12
N GLN A 273 9.02 -0.71 -14.38
CA GLN A 273 8.76 0.19 -15.51
C GLN A 273 7.25 0.46 -15.68
N LEU A 274 6.41 -0.57 -15.55
CA LEU A 274 4.95 -0.36 -15.53
C LEU A 274 4.54 0.50 -14.33
N GLY A 275 5.13 0.27 -13.15
CA GLY A 275 4.91 1.09 -11.97
C GLY A 275 5.25 2.58 -12.20
N LEU A 276 6.37 2.87 -12.89
CA LEU A 276 6.77 4.22 -13.28
C LEU A 276 5.82 4.83 -14.31
N THR A 277 5.31 4.03 -15.25
CA THR A 277 4.32 4.50 -16.23
C THR A 277 3.01 4.90 -15.55
N VAL A 278 2.54 4.11 -14.58
CA VAL A 278 1.28 4.36 -13.84
C VAL A 278 1.43 5.49 -12.83
N ALA A 279 2.57 5.59 -12.18
CA ALA A 279 2.85 6.57 -11.12
C ALA A 279 4.29 7.10 -11.23
N PRO A 280 4.56 8.02 -12.18
CA PRO A 280 5.92 8.53 -12.44
C PRO A 280 6.59 9.18 -11.22
N ASN A 281 5.78 9.78 -10.34
CA ASN A 281 6.27 10.47 -9.14
C ASN A 281 6.41 9.55 -7.91
N TYR A 282 6.15 8.23 -8.05
CA TYR A 282 6.32 7.29 -6.97
C TYR A 282 7.77 6.81 -6.91
N TYR A 283 8.57 7.50 -6.12
CA TYR A 283 10.03 7.34 -6.04
C TYR A 283 10.49 5.91 -5.78
N LEU A 284 9.71 5.09 -5.06
CA LEU A 284 10.07 3.70 -4.76
C LEU A 284 10.18 2.80 -6.01
N ASN A 285 9.45 3.10 -7.09
CA ASN A 285 9.62 2.38 -8.34
C ASN A 285 10.99 2.66 -8.99
N TRP A 286 11.51 3.88 -8.86
CA TRP A 286 12.86 4.22 -9.32
C TRP A 286 13.91 3.44 -8.52
N SER A 287 13.79 3.43 -7.19
CA SER A 287 14.66 2.63 -6.32
C SER A 287 14.64 1.15 -6.66
N ALA A 288 13.45 0.57 -6.88
CA ALA A 288 13.32 -0.84 -7.22
C ALA A 288 13.95 -1.18 -8.58
N LEU A 289 13.82 -0.29 -9.57
CA LEU A 289 14.43 -0.47 -10.89
C LEU A 289 15.95 -0.39 -10.79
N TYR A 290 16.47 0.60 -10.07
CA TYR A 290 17.89 0.75 -9.82
C TYR A 290 18.50 -0.52 -9.18
N ARG A 291 17.87 -1.04 -8.13
CA ARG A 291 18.30 -2.27 -7.44
C ARG A 291 18.23 -3.50 -8.35
N THR A 292 17.22 -3.57 -9.20
CA THR A 292 17.11 -4.66 -10.18
C THR A 292 18.29 -4.66 -11.13
N TYR A 293 18.68 -3.50 -11.65
CA TYR A 293 19.84 -3.34 -12.52
C TYR A 293 21.16 -3.65 -11.79
N HIS A 294 21.30 -3.15 -10.56
CA HIS A 294 22.48 -3.41 -9.75
C HIS A 294 22.70 -4.91 -9.50
N ARG A 295 21.63 -5.65 -9.15
CA ARG A 295 21.70 -7.11 -8.92
C ARG A 295 21.96 -7.92 -10.18
N GLN A 296 21.54 -7.42 -11.33
CA GLN A 296 21.82 -8.05 -12.63
C GLN A 296 23.29 -7.95 -12.98
N GLY A 297 23.98 -6.89 -12.58
CA GLY A 297 25.45 -6.75 -12.64
C GLY A 297 26.03 -6.35 -13.99
N ASP A 298 25.22 -6.26 -15.05
CA ASP A 298 25.65 -5.89 -16.41
C ASP A 298 24.88 -4.68 -16.98
N LYS A 299 24.29 -3.86 -16.10
CA LYS A 299 23.39 -2.75 -16.41
C LYS A 299 23.94 -1.37 -16.02
N ASP A 300 25.25 -1.21 -16.08
CA ASP A 300 25.92 0.04 -15.68
C ASP A 300 25.39 1.27 -16.41
N LYS A 301 25.16 1.15 -17.71
CA LYS A 301 24.64 2.25 -18.53
C LYS A 301 23.20 2.59 -18.16
N GLU A 302 22.34 1.58 -18.02
CA GLU A 302 20.94 1.77 -17.64
C GLU A 302 20.81 2.37 -16.23
N MET A 303 21.74 2.03 -15.31
CA MET A 303 21.79 2.67 -14.00
C MET A 303 22.21 4.15 -14.09
N GLU A 304 23.19 4.47 -14.92
CA GLU A 304 23.60 5.86 -15.14
C GLU A 304 22.49 6.70 -15.78
N ASP A 305 21.82 6.16 -16.80
CA ASP A 305 20.68 6.82 -17.46
C ASP A 305 19.53 7.04 -16.44
N LEU A 306 19.24 6.02 -15.61
CA LEU A 306 18.20 6.11 -14.56
C LEU A 306 18.53 7.18 -13.51
N ILE A 307 19.78 7.31 -13.09
CA ILE A 307 20.21 8.35 -12.14
C ILE A 307 20.08 9.74 -12.76
N GLN A 308 20.41 9.91 -14.03
CA GLN A 308 20.22 11.19 -14.75
C GLN A 308 18.73 11.55 -14.82
N ASP A 309 17.85 10.59 -15.08
CA ASP A 309 16.41 10.81 -15.07
C ASP A 309 15.91 11.23 -13.68
N VAL A 310 16.37 10.54 -12.62
CA VAL A 310 16.05 10.88 -11.21
C VAL A 310 16.47 12.30 -10.86
N GLU A 311 17.64 12.76 -11.33
CA GLU A 311 18.14 14.11 -11.09
C GLU A 311 17.25 15.21 -11.73
N GLN A 312 16.49 14.87 -12.77
CA GLN A 312 15.59 15.79 -13.47
C GLN A 312 14.17 15.84 -12.87
N ILE A 313 13.81 14.90 -11.99
CA ILE A 313 12.47 14.85 -11.40
C ILE A 313 12.32 15.89 -10.28
N SER A 314 11.13 16.47 -10.18
CA SER A 314 10.80 17.47 -9.15
C SER A 314 10.90 16.97 -7.70
N ASN A 315 10.89 15.64 -7.48
CA ASN A 315 10.97 14.99 -6.18
C ASN A 315 12.34 14.32 -5.92
N LYS A 316 13.40 14.86 -6.51
CA LYS A 316 14.77 14.34 -6.42
C LYS A 316 15.27 14.11 -4.99
N ASP A 317 14.79 14.89 -4.04
CA ASP A 317 15.21 14.76 -2.62
C ASP A 317 14.83 13.43 -2.00
N ARG A 318 13.77 12.77 -2.48
CA ARG A 318 13.35 11.44 -2.01
C ARG A 318 14.19 10.30 -2.59
N ASN A 319 14.81 10.51 -3.75
CA ASN A 319 15.68 9.54 -4.41
C ASN A 319 17.17 9.82 -4.14
N ILE A 320 17.48 10.82 -3.32
CA ILE A 320 18.85 11.24 -3.03
C ILE A 320 19.71 10.08 -2.50
N TYR A 321 19.09 9.10 -1.86
CA TYR A 321 19.76 7.92 -1.30
C TYR A 321 20.20 6.93 -2.38
N ASP A 322 19.38 6.68 -3.39
CA ASP A 322 19.73 5.80 -4.50
C ASP A 322 20.88 6.40 -5.30
N VAL A 323 20.85 7.72 -5.50
CA VAL A 323 21.95 8.48 -6.15
C VAL A 323 23.23 8.42 -5.33
N LEU A 324 23.12 8.59 -4.00
CA LEU A 324 24.25 8.54 -3.09
C LEU A 324 24.96 7.18 -3.14
N VAL A 325 24.17 6.10 -3.10
CA VAL A 325 24.67 4.72 -3.19
C VAL A 325 25.33 4.44 -4.52
N HIS A 326 24.73 4.92 -5.61
CA HIS A 326 25.31 4.77 -6.92
C HIS A 326 26.74 5.34 -6.97
N TYR A 327 26.94 6.59 -6.53
CA TYR A 327 28.27 7.19 -6.56
C TYR A 327 29.25 6.59 -5.56
N TYR A 328 28.77 6.09 -4.40
CA TYR A 328 29.58 5.29 -3.48
C TYR A 328 30.15 4.03 -4.14
N TRP A 329 29.32 3.27 -4.84
CA TRP A 329 29.75 2.05 -5.55
C TRP A 329 30.64 2.35 -6.76
N LYS A 330 30.35 3.44 -7.48
CA LYS A 330 31.21 3.89 -8.60
C LYS A 330 32.54 4.45 -8.11
N LYS A 331 32.77 4.63 -6.80
CA LYS A 331 33.94 5.28 -6.20
C LYS A 331 34.18 6.70 -6.73
N ASP A 332 33.11 7.39 -7.14
CA ASP A 332 33.13 8.81 -7.51
C ASP A 332 32.99 9.66 -6.24
N GLU A 333 34.11 9.88 -5.56
CA GLU A 333 34.16 10.56 -4.28
C GLU A 333 33.64 11.99 -4.34
N GLU A 334 33.86 12.71 -5.44
CA GLU A 334 33.40 14.09 -5.60
C GLU A 334 31.87 14.16 -5.61
N LYS A 335 31.23 13.40 -6.49
CA LYS A 335 29.76 13.33 -6.59
C LYS A 335 29.16 12.75 -5.31
N TYR A 336 29.77 11.71 -4.74
CA TYR A 336 29.33 11.13 -3.48
C TYR A 336 29.28 12.20 -2.36
N GLN A 337 30.35 12.99 -2.15
CA GLN A 337 30.38 14.03 -1.12
C GLN A 337 29.38 15.16 -1.38
N ASN A 338 29.14 15.52 -2.63
CA ASN A 338 28.15 16.51 -3.00
C ASN A 338 26.71 16.06 -2.61
N TYR A 339 26.33 14.81 -2.98
CA TYR A 339 25.02 14.25 -2.63
C TYR A 339 24.89 13.95 -1.13
N LEU A 340 25.98 13.58 -0.49
CA LEU A 340 26.04 13.38 0.96
C LEU A 340 25.76 14.67 1.73
N SER A 341 26.32 15.78 1.28
CA SER A 341 26.06 17.11 1.85
C SER A 341 24.59 17.50 1.70
N ALA A 342 23.99 17.23 0.53
CA ALA A 342 22.58 17.48 0.26
C ALA A 342 21.67 16.57 1.12
N ALA A 343 22.00 15.31 1.26
CA ALA A 343 21.29 14.35 2.13
C ALA A 343 21.31 14.81 3.60
N ARG A 344 22.46 15.27 4.09
CA ARG A 344 22.60 15.84 5.46
C ARG A 344 21.71 17.06 5.68
N ALA A 345 21.61 17.95 4.69
CA ALA A 345 20.77 19.13 4.78
C ALA A 345 19.29 18.76 4.81
N HIS A 346 18.90 17.74 4.04
CA HIS A 346 17.54 17.23 4.01
C HIS A 346 17.13 16.60 5.35
N ILE A 347 17.99 15.77 5.96
CA ILE A 347 17.78 15.17 7.28
C ILE A 347 17.53 16.20 8.38
N LYS A 348 18.28 17.30 8.37
CA LYS A 348 18.14 18.36 9.39
C LYS A 348 16.78 19.05 9.34
N ASN A 349 16.11 19.02 8.19
CA ASN A 349 14.84 19.68 7.96
C ASN A 349 13.62 18.76 8.10
N GLU A 350 13.82 17.44 8.12
CA GLU A 350 12.73 16.47 8.28
C GLU A 350 12.81 15.76 9.65
N THR A 351 11.70 15.76 10.39
CA THR A 351 11.53 15.00 11.65
C THR A 351 11.58 13.47 11.45
N ARG A 352 11.64 13.01 10.20
CA ARG A 352 11.74 11.60 9.79
C ARG A 352 13.18 11.09 9.63
N GLY A 353 14.16 11.87 10.02
CA GLY A 353 15.59 11.68 9.68
C GLY A 353 16.30 10.47 10.30
N GLU A 354 15.67 9.72 11.21
CA GLU A 354 16.38 8.65 11.92
C GLU A 354 16.77 7.46 11.02
N HIS A 355 15.89 7.04 10.08
CA HIS A 355 16.21 5.96 9.13
C HIS A 355 17.23 6.35 8.07
N THR A 356 17.28 7.61 7.76
CA THR A 356 18.22 8.23 6.85
C THR A 356 19.63 8.27 7.44
N ILE A 357 19.72 8.45 8.76
CA ILE A 357 21.00 8.40 9.49
C ILE A 357 21.58 6.98 9.43
N ASP A 358 20.75 5.95 9.56
CA ASP A 358 21.18 4.55 9.52
C ASP A 358 21.82 4.21 8.16
N PHE A 359 21.18 4.63 7.08
CA PHE A 359 21.73 4.49 5.73
C PHE A 359 23.09 5.20 5.57
N TYR A 360 23.15 6.43 6.03
CA TYR A 360 24.37 7.22 6.02
C TYR A 360 25.53 6.55 6.77
N MET A 361 25.25 6.00 7.96
CA MET A 361 26.25 5.29 8.76
C MET A 361 26.73 4.01 8.07
N ILE A 362 25.86 3.33 7.32
CA ILE A 362 26.21 2.14 6.53
C ILE A 362 27.19 2.52 5.42
N THR A 363 26.94 3.58 4.68
CA THR A 363 27.83 4.04 3.60
C THR A 363 29.19 4.53 4.13
N GLU A 364 29.28 4.95 5.39
CA GLU A 364 30.53 5.26 6.08
C GLU A 364 31.22 4.04 6.70
N GLY A 365 30.77 2.82 6.42
CA GLY A 365 31.34 1.59 6.97
C GLY A 365 31.01 1.33 8.45
N LYS A 366 30.04 2.08 9.02
CA LYS A 366 29.60 1.95 10.42
C LYS A 366 28.45 0.93 10.57
N VAL A 367 28.51 -0.16 9.81
CA VAL A 367 27.46 -1.20 9.75
C VAL A 367 27.14 -1.75 11.14
N GLU A 368 28.18 -2.08 11.93
CA GLU A 368 28.02 -2.61 13.30
C GLU A 368 27.23 -1.63 14.18
N GLN A 369 27.50 -0.34 14.08
CA GLN A 369 26.82 0.69 14.87
C GLN A 369 25.34 0.81 14.47
N VAL A 370 25.03 0.68 13.18
CA VAL A 370 23.63 0.67 12.69
C VAL A 370 22.89 -0.54 13.23
N VAL A 371 23.48 -1.73 13.15
CA VAL A 371 22.90 -2.97 13.69
C VAL A 371 22.65 -2.85 15.20
N GLN A 372 23.60 -2.31 15.96
CA GLN A 372 23.45 -2.10 17.40
C GLN A 372 22.34 -1.08 17.72
N THR A 373 22.29 0.03 16.98
CA THR A 373 21.22 1.04 17.14
C THR A 373 19.84 0.46 16.81
N ALA A 374 19.74 -0.36 15.77
CA ALA A 374 18.50 -1.04 15.40
C ALA A 374 18.05 -2.04 16.47
N LEU A 375 18.96 -2.83 17.00
CA LEU A 375 18.70 -3.76 18.11
C LEU A 375 18.25 -3.03 19.37
N GLN A 376 18.89 -1.90 19.68
CA GLN A 376 18.49 -1.07 20.82
C GLN A 376 17.09 -0.52 20.62
N ARG A 377 16.77 0.08 19.48
CA ARG A 377 15.43 0.59 19.14
C ARG A 377 14.37 -0.50 19.20
N PHE A 378 14.70 -1.69 18.71
CA PHE A 378 13.82 -2.85 18.79
C PHE A 378 13.52 -3.23 20.25
N ASN A 379 14.54 -3.32 21.09
CA ASN A 379 14.39 -3.65 22.52
C ASN A 379 13.62 -2.57 23.30
N GLU A 380 13.73 -1.30 22.87
CA GLU A 380 12.99 -0.17 23.43
C GLU A 380 11.54 -0.07 22.90
N GLY A 381 11.11 -0.98 22.00
CA GLY A 381 9.81 -0.92 21.34
C GLY A 381 9.66 0.25 20.36
N LYS A 382 10.77 0.81 19.89
CA LYS A 382 10.85 1.92 18.94
C LYS A 382 11.19 1.48 17.51
N PHE A 383 11.13 0.17 17.27
CA PHE A 383 11.41 -0.38 15.95
C PHE A 383 10.25 -0.08 15.02
N ASP A 384 10.53 0.45 13.84
CA ASP A 384 9.53 0.65 12.82
C ASP A 384 9.79 -0.22 11.58
N TYR A 385 8.74 -0.35 10.75
CA TYR A 385 8.76 -1.07 9.48
C TYR A 385 9.82 -0.52 8.51
N GLY A 386 10.13 0.78 8.58
CA GLY A 386 11.10 1.42 7.70
C GLY A 386 12.49 0.81 7.77
N PHE A 387 12.90 0.31 8.93
CA PHE A 387 14.17 -0.39 9.10
C PHE A 387 14.14 -1.82 8.53
N GLY A 388 13.09 -2.58 8.83
CA GLY A 388 12.98 -3.99 8.38
C GLY A 388 12.64 -4.15 6.89
N SER A 389 11.94 -3.17 6.31
CA SER A 389 11.63 -3.11 4.88
C SER A 389 12.68 -2.36 4.08
N ASN A 390 13.68 -1.78 4.74
CA ASN A 390 14.76 -1.10 4.05
C ASN A 390 15.65 -2.17 3.42
N LEU A 391 15.23 -2.62 2.23
CA LEU A 391 15.90 -3.57 1.35
C LEU A 391 17.37 -3.22 1.11
N PHE A 392 17.72 -2.00 1.41
CA PHE A 392 19.05 -1.47 1.37
C PHE A 392 19.98 -2.09 2.42
N ILE A 393 19.44 -2.46 3.59
CA ILE A 393 20.19 -3.13 4.63
C ILE A 393 20.61 -4.53 4.18
N SER A 394 19.77 -5.23 3.41
CA SER A 394 20.10 -6.54 2.83
C SER A 394 21.16 -6.48 1.72
N GLU A 395 21.37 -5.32 1.10
CA GLU A 395 22.39 -5.14 0.06
C GLU A 395 23.75 -4.72 0.63
N VAL A 396 23.75 -4.16 1.83
CA VAL A 396 24.98 -3.73 2.51
C VAL A 396 25.42 -4.73 3.60
N LEU A 397 24.46 -5.38 4.24
CA LEU A 397 24.72 -6.51 5.13
C LEU A 397 24.82 -7.78 4.32
N SER A 398 25.81 -8.65 4.62
CA SER A 398 25.83 -10.00 4.06
C SER A 398 24.55 -10.76 4.43
N ASP A 399 24.12 -11.70 3.59
CA ASP A 399 22.95 -12.55 3.86
C ASP A 399 23.03 -13.21 5.23
N GLU A 400 24.23 -13.53 5.70
CA GLU A 400 24.51 -14.10 7.03
C GLU A 400 24.23 -13.10 8.15
N GLN A 401 24.57 -11.82 7.97
CA GLN A 401 24.28 -10.76 8.94
C GLN A 401 22.79 -10.46 9.03
N VAL A 402 22.09 -10.43 7.90
CA VAL A 402 20.62 -10.27 7.82
C VAL A 402 19.92 -11.48 8.45
N ALA A 403 20.34 -12.70 8.12
CA ALA A 403 19.80 -13.93 8.69
C ALA A 403 20.05 -14.02 10.21
N SER A 404 21.23 -13.63 10.68
CA SER A 404 21.56 -13.56 12.10
C SER A 404 20.72 -12.52 12.83
N PHE A 405 20.48 -11.35 12.22
CA PHE A 405 19.61 -10.32 12.75
C PHE A 405 18.16 -10.82 12.87
N ILE A 406 17.62 -11.42 11.81
CA ILE A 406 16.26 -11.99 11.77
C ILE A 406 16.14 -13.11 12.83
N LYS A 407 17.12 -14.01 12.91
CA LYS A 407 17.12 -15.14 13.84
C LYS A 407 17.14 -14.69 15.30
N LYS A 408 18.04 -13.78 15.68
CA LYS A 408 18.13 -13.23 17.05
C LYS A 408 16.82 -12.55 17.50
N ASN A 409 16.09 -11.98 16.57
CA ASN A 409 14.84 -11.27 16.87
C ASN A 409 13.61 -12.19 16.85
N GLN A 410 13.70 -13.37 16.23
CA GLN A 410 12.66 -14.40 16.29
C GLN A 410 12.75 -15.28 17.54
N GLU A 411 13.95 -15.54 18.05
CA GLU A 411 14.18 -16.41 19.23
C GLU A 411 13.79 -15.76 20.58
N GLY A 412 13.57 -14.46 20.64
CA GLY A 412 13.24 -13.72 21.86
C GLY A 412 11.75 -13.41 22.08
N LYS A 413 10.85 -13.88 21.20
CA LYS A 413 9.42 -13.45 21.20
C LYS A 413 8.41 -14.56 20.86
N ASP A 414 8.80 -15.87 20.96
CA ASP A 414 7.82 -16.97 20.90
C ASP A 414 7.09 -17.16 22.23
#